data_0a114b54783f4d675f271e97cf7dd1e1
#
_entry.id   0a114b54783f4d675f271e97cf7dd1e1
#
_cell.length_a   1.000
_cell.length_b   1.000
_cell.length_c   1.000
_cell.angle_alpha   90.00
_cell.angle_beta   90.00
_cell.angle_gamma   90.00
#
_symmetry.space_group_name_H-M   'P 1'
#
loop_
_entity.id
_entity.type
_entity.pdbx_description
1 polymer ?
#
loop_
_entity_poly.entity_id
_entity_poly.type
_entity_poly.pdbx_seq_one_letter_code
_entity_poly.pdbx_strand_id
1 'polypeptide(L)'
;KRVLAFTSYSSARERLEQWIDRKELCLQYTGLTSESSVCFNHQLKKCRGICAGIEQVETYNERVRELLQEFTFPNPNFLILERGRHAEEKAFVFIHQYQYAGYGYFDESAQILNALDVHSFLSGKSQHPDDHDIVLSWLNQKRRHIVLLKD
;
A
#
# COMPACT_ATOMS: atom_id res chain seq x y z
N LYS A 1 -1.26 11.40 -4.48
CA LYS A 1 -0.55 10.55 -3.50
C LYS A 1 -0.04 9.31 -4.24
N ARG A 2 1.27 9.02 -4.16
CA ARG A 2 1.86 7.79 -4.69
C ARG A 2 1.37 6.60 -3.87
N VAL A 3 0.84 5.56 -4.50
CA VAL A 3 0.32 4.37 -3.81
C VAL A 3 1.34 3.25 -3.86
N LEU A 4 1.92 3.01 -5.04
CA LEU A 4 2.93 1.98 -5.29
C LEU A 4 4.04 2.50 -6.19
N ALA A 5 5.18 1.85 -6.14
CA ALA A 5 6.30 2.06 -7.03
C ALA A 5 6.80 0.73 -7.59
N PHE A 6 7.28 0.76 -8.82
CA PHE A 6 7.79 -0.41 -9.51
C PHE A 6 9.17 -0.13 -10.06
N THR A 7 9.98 -1.15 -10.17
CA THR A 7 11.34 -1.07 -10.71
C THR A 7 11.38 -0.98 -12.24
N SER A 8 10.29 -1.40 -12.91
CA SER A 8 10.17 -1.32 -14.36
C SER A 8 8.75 -1.01 -14.82
N TYR A 9 8.64 -0.42 -16.02
CA TYR A 9 7.35 -0.17 -16.67
C TYR A 9 6.59 -1.47 -16.94
N SER A 10 7.29 -2.52 -17.39
CA SER A 10 6.67 -3.81 -17.71
C SER A 10 6.04 -4.46 -16.47
N SER A 11 6.73 -4.46 -15.34
CA SER A 11 6.19 -5.01 -14.09
C SER A 11 5.01 -4.19 -13.56
N ALA A 12 5.05 -2.86 -13.68
CA ALA A 12 3.93 -2.00 -13.32
C ALA A 12 2.69 -2.27 -14.18
N ARG A 13 2.89 -2.41 -15.50
CA ARG A 13 1.82 -2.69 -16.45
C ARG A 13 1.19 -4.06 -16.20
N GLU A 14 2.00 -5.10 -16.07
CA GLU A 14 1.53 -6.47 -15.79
C GLU A 14 0.69 -6.51 -14.51
N ARG A 15 1.17 -5.86 -13.46
CA ARG A 15 0.44 -5.78 -12.19
C ARG A 15 -0.89 -5.03 -12.33
N LEU A 16 -0.91 -3.94 -13.06
CA LEU A 16 -2.14 -3.20 -13.34
C LEU A 16 -3.14 -4.03 -14.14
N GLU A 17 -2.70 -4.77 -15.15
CA GLU A 17 -3.54 -5.69 -15.93
C GLU A 17 -4.15 -6.78 -15.04
N GLN A 18 -3.39 -7.37 -14.12
CA GLN A 18 -3.90 -8.33 -13.14
C GLN A 18 -4.99 -7.72 -12.23
N TRP A 19 -4.83 -6.47 -11.80
CA TRP A 19 -5.83 -5.78 -10.97
C TRP A 19 -7.09 -5.45 -11.75
N ILE A 20 -6.93 -5.04 -13.01
CA ILE A 20 -8.04 -4.78 -13.92
C ILE A 20 -8.89 -6.02 -14.09
N ASP A 21 -8.27 -7.17 -14.38
CA ASP A 21 -8.98 -8.43 -14.54
C ASP A 21 -9.64 -8.88 -13.22
N ARG A 22 -8.95 -8.80 -12.10
CA ARG A 22 -9.45 -9.23 -10.79
C ARG A 22 -10.61 -8.38 -10.28
N LYS A 23 -10.56 -7.07 -10.50
CA LYS A 23 -11.56 -6.10 -10.02
C LYS A 23 -12.53 -5.64 -11.11
N GLU A 24 -12.50 -6.28 -12.28
CA GLU A 24 -13.35 -5.93 -13.43
C GLU A 24 -13.31 -4.44 -13.78
N LEU A 25 -12.09 -3.85 -13.75
CA LEU A 25 -11.90 -2.43 -14.04
C LEU A 25 -11.88 -2.17 -15.55
N CYS A 26 -12.12 -0.93 -15.91
CA CYS A 26 -12.15 -0.49 -17.31
C CYS A 26 -10.74 -0.12 -17.81
N LEU A 27 -10.28 -0.70 -18.92
CA LEU A 27 -9.00 -0.38 -19.55
C LEU A 27 -8.84 1.11 -19.88
N GLN A 28 -9.90 1.76 -20.32
CA GLN A 28 -9.91 3.17 -20.67
C GLN A 28 -9.73 4.06 -19.43
N TYR A 29 -10.46 3.80 -18.36
CA TYR A 29 -10.40 4.59 -17.13
C TYR A 29 -9.15 4.31 -16.29
N THR A 30 -8.44 3.21 -16.54
CA THR A 30 -7.11 2.95 -15.97
C THR A 30 -5.96 3.52 -16.78
N GLY A 31 -6.23 4.12 -17.95
CA GLY A 31 -5.21 4.73 -18.78
C GLY A 31 -4.35 3.75 -19.59
N LEU A 32 -4.72 2.46 -19.63
CA LEU A 32 -4.00 1.46 -20.44
C LEU A 32 -4.34 1.54 -21.93
N THR A 33 -5.48 2.13 -22.26
CA THR A 33 -5.89 2.40 -23.64
C THR A 33 -6.41 3.83 -23.76
N SER A 34 -6.21 4.44 -24.93
CA SER A 34 -6.72 5.78 -25.26
C SER A 34 -7.90 5.75 -26.24
N GLU A 35 -8.56 4.61 -26.38
CA GLU A 35 -9.70 4.46 -27.27
C GLU A 35 -10.86 5.37 -26.85
N SER A 36 -11.50 6.02 -27.84
CA SER A 36 -12.67 6.87 -27.61
C SER A 36 -14.00 6.12 -27.63
N SER A 37 -13.97 4.82 -27.97
CA SER A 37 -15.12 3.92 -28.00
C SER A 37 -15.18 3.05 -26.73
N VAL A 38 -16.24 2.25 -26.62
CA VAL A 38 -16.38 1.27 -25.53
C VAL A 38 -15.18 0.32 -25.52
N CYS A 39 -14.55 0.16 -24.37
CA CYS A 39 -13.30 -0.57 -24.23
C CYS A 39 -13.46 -2.08 -24.55
N PHE A 40 -12.38 -2.70 -25.04
CA PHE A 40 -12.35 -4.11 -25.41
C PHE A 40 -12.76 -5.05 -24.26
N ASN A 41 -12.35 -4.73 -23.03
CA ASN A 41 -12.76 -5.53 -21.86
C ASN A 41 -14.28 -5.54 -21.65
N HIS A 42 -14.99 -4.47 -21.99
CA HIS A 42 -16.45 -4.49 -21.92
C HIS A 42 -17.07 -5.44 -22.94
N GLN A 43 -16.55 -5.46 -24.18
CA GLN A 43 -16.99 -6.41 -25.22
C GLN A 43 -16.76 -7.86 -24.80
N LEU A 44 -15.71 -8.14 -24.07
CA LEU A 44 -15.41 -9.47 -23.50
C LEU A 44 -16.11 -9.76 -22.16
N LYS A 45 -16.98 -8.87 -21.68
CA LYS A 45 -17.67 -8.96 -20.37
C LYS A 45 -16.71 -9.04 -19.17
N LYS A 46 -15.51 -8.46 -19.30
CA LYS A 46 -14.48 -8.34 -18.24
C LYS A 46 -14.53 -6.99 -17.51
N CYS A 47 -15.44 -6.11 -17.87
CA CYS A 47 -15.64 -4.79 -17.28
C CYS A 47 -17.15 -4.54 -17.20
N ARG A 48 -17.59 -3.86 -16.13
CA ARG A 48 -19.02 -3.61 -15.87
C ARG A 48 -19.62 -2.47 -16.69
N GLY A 49 -18.86 -1.89 -17.61
CA GLY A 49 -19.37 -0.96 -18.61
C GLY A 49 -19.45 0.50 -18.16
N ILE A 50 -18.55 0.96 -17.30
CA ILE A 50 -18.42 2.39 -16.98
C ILE A 50 -18.19 3.22 -18.24
N CYS A 51 -17.35 2.75 -19.17
CA CYS A 51 -17.09 3.42 -20.46
C CYS A 51 -18.30 3.42 -21.41
N ALA A 52 -19.28 2.54 -21.20
CA ALA A 52 -20.53 2.47 -21.94
C ALA A 52 -21.70 3.16 -21.23
N GLY A 53 -21.46 3.82 -20.09
CA GLY A 53 -22.50 4.46 -19.29
C GLY A 53 -23.48 3.49 -18.59
N ILE A 54 -23.11 2.20 -18.50
CA ILE A 54 -23.95 1.17 -17.88
C ILE A 54 -23.73 1.13 -16.36
N GLU A 55 -22.47 1.18 -15.93
CA GLU A 55 -22.10 1.23 -14.51
C GLU A 55 -22.10 2.68 -14.00
N GLN A 56 -22.59 2.87 -12.77
CA GLN A 56 -22.53 4.17 -12.10
C GLN A 56 -21.10 4.50 -11.66
N VAL A 57 -20.73 5.78 -11.74
CA VAL A 57 -19.39 6.26 -11.39
C VAL A 57 -19.04 5.94 -9.92
N GLU A 58 -20.02 6.08 -9.03
CA GLU A 58 -19.88 5.81 -7.60
C GLU A 58 -19.50 4.36 -7.34
N THR A 59 -20.20 3.41 -7.96
CA THR A 59 -19.95 1.97 -7.84
C THR A 59 -18.58 1.57 -8.40
N TYR A 60 -18.19 2.17 -9.53
CA TYR A 60 -16.85 1.97 -10.09
C TYR A 60 -15.77 2.48 -9.11
N ASN A 61 -15.94 3.68 -8.58
CA ASN A 61 -15.00 4.30 -7.66
C ASN A 61 -14.89 3.54 -6.32
N GLU A 62 -15.97 2.90 -5.85
CA GLU A 62 -15.91 2.03 -4.67
C GLU A 62 -14.96 0.85 -4.89
N ARG A 63 -15.07 0.15 -6.02
CA ARG A 63 -14.15 -0.95 -6.37
C ARG A 63 -12.70 -0.49 -6.50
N VAL A 64 -12.48 0.70 -7.06
CA VAL A 64 -11.14 1.30 -7.12
C VAL A 64 -10.62 1.62 -5.72
N ARG A 65 -11.45 2.18 -4.81
CA ARG A 65 -11.04 2.45 -3.43
C ARG A 65 -10.71 1.17 -2.67
N GLU A 66 -11.53 0.11 -2.81
CA GLU A 66 -11.25 -1.20 -2.22
C GLU A 66 -9.89 -1.75 -2.68
N LEU A 67 -9.62 -1.66 -4.00
CA LEU A 67 -8.33 -2.06 -4.54
C LEU A 67 -7.18 -1.25 -3.92
N LEU A 68 -7.31 0.07 -3.83
CA LEU A 68 -6.28 0.95 -3.28
C LEU A 68 -6.03 0.71 -1.78
N GLN A 69 -7.07 0.29 -1.03
CA GLN A 69 -6.92 -0.08 0.39
C GLN A 69 -6.04 -1.31 0.59
N GLU A 70 -6.02 -2.26 -0.36
CA GLU A 70 -5.15 -3.44 -0.30
C GLU A 70 -3.64 -3.07 -0.27
N PHE A 71 -3.28 -1.87 -0.75
CA PHE A 71 -1.91 -1.36 -0.83
C PHE A 71 -1.64 -0.23 0.16
N THR A 72 -2.48 -0.08 1.18
CA THR A 72 -2.36 0.99 2.15
C THR A 72 -2.29 0.39 3.55
N PHE A 73 -1.36 0.85 4.36
CA PHE A 73 -1.33 0.44 5.76
C PHE A 73 -2.60 0.90 6.49
N PRO A 74 -3.07 0.15 7.51
CA PRO A 74 -4.36 0.41 8.17
C PRO A 74 -4.40 1.74 8.91
N ASN A 75 -3.26 2.25 9.34
CA ASN A 75 -3.14 3.50 10.09
C ASN A 75 -2.03 4.39 9.50
N PRO A 76 -2.12 5.74 9.66
CA PRO A 76 -1.13 6.65 9.11
C PRO A 76 0.24 6.54 9.79
N ASN A 77 0.25 6.45 11.13
CA ASN A 77 1.48 6.50 11.91
C ASN A 77 1.46 5.40 12.98
N PHE A 78 2.35 4.43 12.86
CA PHE A 78 2.47 3.36 13.84
C PHE A 78 3.81 2.64 13.75
N LEU A 79 4.13 1.92 14.82
CA LEU A 79 5.24 0.98 14.90
C LEU A 79 4.71 -0.45 14.89
N ILE A 80 5.39 -1.33 14.18
CA ILE A 80 5.27 -2.77 14.34
C ILE A 80 6.45 -3.18 15.21
N LEU A 81 6.17 -3.67 16.41
CA LEU A 81 7.20 -4.04 17.36
C LEU A 81 7.55 -5.52 17.24
N GLU A 82 8.83 -5.80 17.28
CA GLU A 82 9.41 -7.13 17.29
C GLU A 82 10.51 -7.21 18.38
N ARG A 83 10.98 -8.42 18.62
CA ARG A 83 12.09 -8.65 19.55
C ARG A 83 13.37 -8.03 18.99
N GLY A 84 14.08 -7.28 19.79
CA GLY A 84 15.38 -6.72 19.48
C GLY A 84 16.51 -7.75 19.48
N ARG A 85 17.75 -7.27 19.36
CA ARG A 85 18.98 -8.09 19.34
C ARG A 85 19.32 -8.68 20.71
N HIS A 86 18.85 -8.03 21.77
CA HIS A 86 19.00 -8.47 23.19
C HIS A 86 17.71 -8.20 24.01
N ALA A 87 17.67 -8.66 25.25
CA ALA A 87 16.45 -8.77 26.04
C ALA A 87 15.76 -7.43 26.32
N GLU A 88 16.52 -6.36 26.50
CA GLU A 88 16.00 -5.02 26.84
C GLU A 88 15.79 -4.13 25.63
N GLU A 89 15.98 -4.66 24.41
CA GLU A 89 15.84 -3.92 23.18
C GLU A 89 14.59 -4.38 22.40
N LYS A 90 13.88 -3.43 21.81
CA LYS A 90 12.82 -3.66 20.83
C LYS A 90 13.30 -3.27 19.45
N ALA A 91 13.06 -4.13 18.48
CA ALA A 91 13.11 -3.77 17.08
C ALA A 91 11.77 -3.19 16.66
N PHE A 92 11.78 -2.26 15.74
CA PHE A 92 10.54 -1.72 15.17
C PHE A 92 10.64 -1.52 13.65
N VAL A 93 9.47 -1.65 13.02
CA VAL A 93 9.22 -1.18 11.66
C VAL A 93 8.31 0.04 11.76
N PHE A 94 8.72 1.15 11.14
CA PHE A 94 8.01 2.42 11.22
C PHE A 94 7.20 2.68 9.97
N ILE A 95 5.91 2.92 10.16
CA ILE A 95 4.99 3.40 9.14
C ILE A 95 4.66 4.86 9.43
N HIS A 96 4.89 5.72 8.45
CA HIS A 96 4.62 7.15 8.52
C HIS A 96 3.81 7.60 7.31
N GLN A 97 2.71 8.31 7.54
CA GLN A 97 1.78 8.79 6.51
C GLN A 97 1.35 7.68 5.53
N TYR A 98 0.99 6.51 6.06
CA TYR A 98 0.59 5.31 5.31
C TYR A 98 1.69 4.73 4.41
N GLN A 99 2.96 5.01 4.70
CA GLN A 99 4.11 4.51 3.95
C GLN A 99 5.12 3.86 4.89
N TYR A 100 5.79 2.83 4.43
CA TYR A 100 6.96 2.33 5.13
C TYR A 100 8.06 3.41 5.11
N ALA A 101 8.52 3.81 6.28
CA ALA A 101 9.51 4.87 6.45
C ALA A 101 10.90 4.34 6.81
N GLY A 102 10.95 3.18 7.48
CA GLY A 102 12.21 2.58 7.88
C GLY A 102 12.06 1.63 9.06
N TYR A 103 13.19 1.21 9.59
CA TYR A 103 13.27 0.36 10.78
C TYR A 103 14.33 0.87 11.74
N GLY A 104 14.27 0.42 12.97
CA GLY A 104 15.25 0.74 13.98
C GLY A 104 15.11 -0.08 15.24
N TYR A 105 15.81 0.38 16.26
CA TYR A 105 15.87 -0.26 17.56
C TYR A 105 15.80 0.81 18.64
N PHE A 106 15.17 0.49 19.76
CA PHE A 106 15.17 1.31 20.95
C PHE A 106 15.17 0.44 22.19
N ASP A 107 15.70 0.98 23.27
CA ASP A 107 15.65 0.36 24.60
C ASP A 107 14.23 0.41 25.15
N GLU A 108 13.79 -0.60 25.91
CA GLU A 108 12.43 -0.64 26.50
C GLU A 108 12.13 0.55 27.40
N SER A 109 13.14 1.22 27.93
CA SER A 109 13.00 2.45 28.72
C SER A 109 12.73 3.71 27.89
N ALA A 110 12.90 3.65 26.56
CA ALA A 110 12.68 4.79 25.70
C ALA A 110 11.22 5.20 25.65
N GLN A 111 10.95 6.50 25.80
CA GLN A 111 9.62 7.07 25.66
C GLN A 111 9.42 7.55 24.23
N ILE A 112 8.62 6.82 23.46
CA ILE A 112 8.22 7.18 22.10
C ILE A 112 6.74 7.54 22.12
N LEU A 113 6.42 8.82 21.98
CA LEU A 113 5.06 9.34 22.09
C LEU A 113 4.46 9.71 20.73
N ASN A 114 5.29 10.09 19.78
CA ASN A 114 4.86 10.58 18.46
C ASN A 114 5.85 10.15 17.36
N ALA A 115 5.47 10.44 16.10
CA ALA A 115 6.26 10.07 14.94
C ALA A 115 7.64 10.76 14.88
N LEU A 116 7.78 11.95 15.46
CA LEU A 116 9.06 12.69 15.45
C LEU A 116 10.10 12.01 16.36
N ASP A 117 9.67 11.47 17.50
CA ASP A 117 10.55 10.77 18.44
C ASP A 117 11.21 9.55 17.76
N VAL A 118 10.46 8.86 16.88
CA VAL A 118 10.93 7.67 16.18
C VAL A 118 12.13 7.95 15.29
N HIS A 119 12.20 9.15 14.68
CA HIS A 119 13.26 9.48 13.73
C HIS A 119 14.66 9.39 14.33
N SER A 120 14.81 9.64 15.65
CA SER A 120 16.10 9.54 16.35
C SER A 120 16.59 8.09 16.52
N PHE A 121 15.68 7.11 16.43
CA PHE A 121 15.97 5.68 16.59
C PHE A 121 16.07 4.91 15.28
N LEU A 122 15.88 5.59 14.13
CA LEU A 122 15.97 4.92 12.82
C LEU A 122 17.39 4.47 12.52
N SER A 123 17.55 3.17 12.26
CA SER A 123 18.79 2.55 11.80
C SER A 123 18.85 2.43 10.28
N GLY A 124 17.71 2.32 9.62
CA GLY A 124 17.57 2.27 8.16
C GLY A 124 16.29 2.92 7.71
N LYS A 125 16.34 3.53 6.52
CA LYS A 125 15.18 4.14 5.85
C LYS A 125 14.79 3.31 4.63
N SER A 126 13.54 3.45 4.19
CA SER A 126 13.09 2.88 2.92
C SER A 126 13.97 3.41 1.77
N GLN A 127 14.55 2.51 1.00
CA GLN A 127 15.45 2.84 -0.11
C GLN A 127 15.00 2.20 -1.42
N HIS A 128 14.22 1.11 -1.34
CA HIS A 128 13.79 0.35 -2.50
C HIS A 128 12.28 0.52 -2.74
N PRO A 129 11.84 0.58 -4.02
CA PRO A 129 10.40 0.68 -4.35
C PRO A 129 9.54 -0.44 -3.77
N ASP A 130 10.10 -1.64 -3.61
CA ASP A 130 9.38 -2.82 -3.15
C ASP A 130 9.30 -2.94 -1.61
N ASP A 131 10.03 -2.12 -0.86
CA ASP A 131 10.06 -2.15 0.61
C ASP A 131 8.65 -2.04 1.22
N HIS A 132 7.83 -1.17 0.66
CA HIS A 132 6.45 -0.96 1.09
C HIS A 132 5.61 -2.25 0.97
N ASP A 133 5.67 -2.91 -0.18
CA ASP A 133 4.88 -4.10 -0.48
C ASP A 133 5.34 -5.30 0.36
N ILE A 134 6.66 -5.43 0.57
CA ILE A 134 7.24 -6.47 1.42
C ILE A 134 6.73 -6.31 2.85
N VAL A 135 6.80 -5.11 3.42
CA VAL A 135 6.36 -4.83 4.79
C VAL A 135 4.84 -4.99 4.93
N LEU A 136 4.06 -4.53 3.96
CA LEU A 136 2.61 -4.69 3.97
C LEU A 136 2.19 -6.16 3.89
N SER A 137 2.82 -6.94 3.01
CA SER A 137 2.61 -8.38 2.90
C SER A 137 2.98 -9.11 4.20
N TRP A 138 4.12 -8.75 4.79
CA TRP A 138 4.57 -9.31 6.06
C TRP A 138 3.62 -8.99 7.22
N LEU A 139 3.08 -7.76 7.29
CA LEU A 139 2.08 -7.37 8.29
C LEU A 139 0.80 -8.21 8.19
N ASN A 140 0.37 -8.53 6.96
CA ASN A 140 -0.87 -9.28 6.72
C ASN A 140 -0.75 -10.79 6.97
N GLN A 141 0.46 -11.34 7.11
CA GLN A 141 0.67 -12.79 7.29
C GLN A 141 0.39 -13.28 8.70
N LYS A 142 0.63 -12.46 9.74
CA LYS A 142 0.50 -12.84 11.15
C LYS A 142 0.05 -11.63 11.98
N ARG A 143 -0.62 -11.93 13.11
CA ARG A 143 -0.93 -10.90 14.10
C ARG A 143 0.36 -10.32 14.67
N ARG A 144 0.53 -9.02 14.58
CA ARG A 144 1.72 -8.27 15.02
C ARG A 144 1.37 -7.35 16.19
N HIS A 145 2.38 -7.03 16.99
CA HIS A 145 2.23 -6.01 18.01
C HIS A 145 2.37 -4.62 17.38
N ILE A 146 1.25 -3.92 17.30
CA ILE A 146 1.17 -2.58 16.69
C ILE A 146 0.98 -1.55 17.80
N VAL A 147 1.79 -0.49 17.74
CA VAL A 147 1.67 0.69 18.60
C VAL A 147 1.34 1.88 17.74
N LEU A 148 0.15 2.45 17.94
CA LEU A 148 -0.28 3.66 17.24
C LEU A 148 0.46 4.88 17.80
N LEU A 149 0.94 5.72 16.91
CA LEU A 149 1.59 6.99 17.25
C LEU A 149 0.61 8.15 17.05
N LYS A 150 0.70 9.13 17.91
CA LYS A 150 0.02 10.41 17.72
C LYS A 150 0.73 11.24 16.65
N ASP A 151 -0.04 12.06 15.97
CA ASP A 151 0.46 13.05 15.00
C ASP A 151 1.25 14.17 15.71
#